data_f1220f8aeeac6ea052dcf1c76f5a664c
#
_entry.id   f1220f8aeeac6ea052dcf1c76f5a664c
#
_cell.length_a   1.000
_cell.length_b   1.000
_cell.length_c   1.000
_cell.angle_alpha   90.00
_cell.angle_beta   90.00
_cell.angle_gamma   90.00
#
_symmetry.space_group_name_H-M   'P 1'
#
loop_
_entity.id
_entity.type
_entity.pdbx_description
1 polymer ?
#
loop_
_entity_poly.entity_id
_entity_poly.type
_entity_poly.pdbx_seq_one_letter_code
_entity_poly.pdbx_strand_id
1 'polypeptide(L)'
;LRILVYPHDLALGGSQINAIDLAAGVANRGHEVIIYGIPGPLVDYIAERGLRFLPARDLKYRPAPSRIAQIAAICRRERLDLIHAYEWPPCLDAYFGASLALRVPLLCTVLSMQVMPQVPASVPLIMGTADLGAEARKRHRADVWVLEPPIDVDRDNPEISGREFRSAHRVANEDFLIVSVSRLALDLKLDALVRGIDAVDQLASRHRVKLILVGDGSARDALQCRADDVNRRHGREVVALAGADPDPRSAYAAADLVIAMGSSALRALAIGRPLIVQGEQAFSELFEQNSCEIFLRQGFYGLADGAPGPNRLVGQIEPLIDDPARRLELGQFGREFVSKRFALQRAVDFQLDVYKSVLRASPAARISEAVCAACLAASVEIANHNPFQKRRNRELQKTILSAARSGEWPPPLIF
;
A
#
# COMPACT_ATOMS: atom_id res chain seq x y z
N LEU A 1 19.58 -7.94 -18.52
CA LEU A 1 19.32 -6.50 -18.45
C LEU A 1 19.91 -5.92 -17.18
N ARG A 2 20.33 -4.64 -17.25
CA ARG A 2 20.72 -3.80 -16.12
C ARG A 2 19.62 -2.79 -15.85
N ILE A 3 18.94 -2.92 -14.73
CA ILE A 3 17.71 -2.21 -14.42
C ILE A 3 17.89 -1.40 -13.14
N LEU A 4 17.54 -0.11 -13.18
CA LEU A 4 17.40 0.70 -11.99
C LEU A 4 15.94 0.73 -11.58
N VAL A 5 15.62 0.22 -10.41
CA VAL A 5 14.29 0.35 -9.80
C VAL A 5 14.32 1.51 -8.82
N TYR A 6 13.44 2.49 -9.04
CA TYR A 6 13.39 3.71 -8.26
C TYR A 6 12.02 3.83 -7.56
N PRO A 7 11.86 3.22 -6.35
CA PRO A 7 10.71 3.48 -5.49
C PRO A 7 10.70 4.94 -5.01
N HIS A 8 9.56 5.42 -4.55
CA HIS A 8 9.40 6.82 -4.13
C HIS A 8 10.34 7.20 -2.98
N ASP A 9 10.24 6.46 -1.89
CA ASP A 9 11.11 6.49 -0.71
C ASP A 9 11.20 5.06 -0.16
N LEU A 10 12.00 4.84 0.86
CA LEU A 10 12.14 3.53 1.51
C LEU A 10 11.49 3.49 2.90
N ALA A 11 10.41 4.26 3.07
CA ALA A 11 9.52 4.13 4.20
C ALA A 11 8.72 2.82 4.14
N LEU A 12 8.19 2.35 5.28
CA LEU A 12 7.34 1.17 5.34
C LEU A 12 6.01 1.44 4.62
N GLY A 13 5.83 0.82 3.46
CA GLY A 13 4.63 0.96 2.64
C GLY A 13 4.48 -0.18 1.63
N GLY A 14 3.22 -0.50 1.27
CA GLY A 14 2.92 -1.59 0.36
C GLY A 14 3.51 -1.40 -1.04
N SER A 15 3.56 -0.17 -1.55
CA SER A 15 4.14 0.15 -2.86
C SER A 15 5.64 -0.11 -2.89
N GLN A 16 6.35 0.30 -1.82
CA GLN A 16 7.80 0.13 -1.70
C GLN A 16 8.19 -1.35 -1.55
N ILE A 17 7.50 -2.09 -0.68
CA ILE A 17 7.73 -3.52 -0.51
C ILE A 17 7.46 -4.25 -1.84
N ASN A 18 6.38 -3.89 -2.53
CA ASN A 18 6.04 -4.45 -3.83
C ASN A 18 7.12 -4.20 -4.89
N ALA A 19 7.67 -2.98 -4.94
CA ALA A 19 8.76 -2.63 -5.84
C ALA A 19 10.03 -3.48 -5.56
N ILE A 20 10.36 -3.69 -4.28
CA ILE A 20 11.52 -4.49 -3.86
C ILE A 20 11.31 -5.98 -4.17
N ASP A 21 10.13 -6.53 -3.89
CA ASP A 21 9.81 -7.94 -4.14
C ASP A 21 9.83 -8.27 -5.63
N LEU A 22 9.22 -7.41 -6.46
CA LEU A 22 9.30 -7.55 -7.92
C LEU A 22 10.74 -7.43 -8.43
N ALA A 23 11.51 -6.47 -7.92
CA ALA A 23 12.93 -6.31 -8.26
C ALA A 23 13.75 -7.57 -7.92
N ALA A 24 13.54 -8.15 -6.74
CA ALA A 24 14.18 -9.39 -6.34
C ALA A 24 13.78 -10.57 -7.24
N GLY A 25 12.50 -10.68 -7.58
CA GLY A 25 12.01 -11.68 -8.53
C GLY A 25 12.66 -11.55 -9.91
N VAL A 26 12.82 -10.32 -10.41
CA VAL A 26 13.52 -10.02 -11.67
C VAL A 26 15.02 -10.37 -11.59
N ALA A 27 15.67 -10.06 -10.46
CA ALA A 27 17.07 -10.43 -10.23
C ALA A 27 17.26 -11.95 -10.23
N ASN A 28 16.35 -12.71 -9.62
CA ASN A 28 16.37 -14.17 -9.59
C ASN A 28 16.18 -14.81 -10.99
N ARG A 29 15.70 -14.04 -11.99
CA ARG A 29 15.64 -14.44 -13.41
C ARG A 29 16.89 -14.09 -14.19
N GLY A 30 18.01 -13.74 -13.51
CA GLY A 30 19.33 -13.49 -14.12
C GLY A 30 19.53 -12.07 -14.64
N HIS A 31 18.77 -11.08 -14.13
CA HIS A 31 18.96 -9.67 -14.45
C HIS A 31 19.72 -8.94 -13.35
N GLU A 32 20.52 -7.94 -13.69
CA GLU A 32 21.16 -7.05 -12.72
C GLU A 32 20.16 -5.96 -12.31
N VAL A 33 19.74 -5.97 -11.04
CA VAL A 33 18.79 -4.97 -10.53
C VAL A 33 19.43 -4.16 -9.41
N ILE A 34 19.28 -2.86 -9.50
CA ILE A 34 19.77 -1.88 -8.52
C ILE A 34 18.56 -1.12 -8.00
N ILE A 35 18.40 -1.07 -6.68
CA ILE A 35 17.43 -0.20 -6.04
C ILE A 35 18.08 1.16 -5.78
N TYR A 36 17.39 2.23 -6.17
CA TYR A 36 17.82 3.61 -5.95
C TYR A 36 16.71 4.38 -5.24
N GLY A 37 17.01 5.00 -4.11
CA GLY A 37 16.00 5.73 -3.35
C GLY A 37 16.56 6.44 -2.12
N ILE A 38 15.73 7.29 -1.49
CA ILE A 38 16.08 7.92 -0.22
C ILE A 38 16.12 6.82 0.85
N PRO A 39 17.24 6.71 1.63
CA PRO A 39 17.35 5.70 2.68
C PRO A 39 16.21 5.76 3.69
N GLY A 40 15.75 4.60 4.13
CA GLY A 40 14.68 4.45 5.10
C GLY A 40 14.66 3.04 5.71
N PRO A 41 13.64 2.69 6.48
CA PRO A 41 13.55 1.39 7.18
C PRO A 41 13.61 0.15 6.27
N LEU A 42 13.35 0.29 4.97
CA LEU A 42 13.39 -0.84 4.03
C LEU A 42 14.78 -1.12 3.44
N VAL A 43 15.85 -0.42 3.87
CA VAL A 43 17.22 -0.68 3.39
C VAL A 43 17.67 -2.09 3.79
N ASP A 44 17.39 -2.52 5.02
CA ASP A 44 17.72 -3.86 5.49
C ASP A 44 16.94 -4.93 4.70
N TYR A 45 15.66 -4.67 4.40
CA TYR A 45 14.85 -5.56 3.57
C TYR A 45 15.39 -5.71 2.16
N ILE A 46 15.94 -4.64 1.55
CA ILE A 46 16.64 -4.72 0.25
C ILE A 46 17.84 -5.66 0.32
N ALA A 47 18.63 -5.56 1.40
CA ALA A 47 19.79 -6.43 1.63
C ALA A 47 19.38 -7.90 1.85
N GLU A 48 18.34 -8.16 2.64
CA GLU A 48 17.75 -9.49 2.82
C GLU A 48 17.27 -10.14 1.51
N ARG A 49 16.79 -9.30 0.57
CA ARG A 49 16.36 -9.76 -0.76
C ARG A 49 17.54 -9.92 -1.74
N GLY A 50 18.78 -9.71 -1.30
CA GLY A 50 19.99 -9.87 -2.10
C GLY A 50 20.18 -8.78 -3.17
N LEU A 51 19.54 -7.63 -3.03
CA LEU A 51 19.60 -6.55 -4.00
C LEU A 51 20.65 -5.50 -3.64
N ARG A 52 21.27 -4.93 -4.67
CA ARG A 52 22.19 -3.80 -4.53
C ARG A 52 21.39 -2.50 -4.33
N PHE A 53 21.81 -1.69 -3.35
CA PHE A 53 21.20 -0.40 -3.04
C PHE A 53 22.15 0.76 -3.33
N LEU A 54 21.65 1.82 -3.97
CA LEU A 54 22.31 3.09 -4.15
C LEU A 54 21.51 4.20 -3.46
N PRO A 55 22.07 4.89 -2.46
CA PRO A 55 21.35 5.91 -1.73
C PRO A 55 21.16 7.17 -2.59
N ALA A 56 19.96 7.69 -2.56
CA ALA A 56 19.61 8.99 -3.11
C ALA A 56 19.71 10.06 -2.02
N ARG A 57 20.15 11.28 -2.38
CA ARG A 57 20.13 12.41 -1.45
C ARG A 57 18.68 12.86 -1.22
N ASP A 58 18.34 13.22 0.00
CA ASP A 58 17.07 13.87 0.27
C ASP A 58 17.04 15.27 -0.38
N LEU A 59 15.91 15.61 -0.99
CA LEU A 59 15.73 16.86 -1.71
C LEU A 59 14.40 17.50 -1.32
N LYS A 60 14.45 18.80 -1.11
CA LYS A 60 13.28 19.58 -0.70
C LYS A 60 12.36 19.99 -1.85
N TYR A 61 12.87 20.03 -3.07
CA TYR A 61 12.13 20.58 -4.23
C TYR A 61 12.35 19.75 -5.48
N ARG A 62 11.33 19.72 -6.36
CA ARG A 62 11.37 19.11 -7.68
C ARG A 62 10.88 20.07 -8.76
N PRO A 63 11.48 20.04 -9.98
CA PRO A 63 12.62 19.19 -10.38
C PRO A 63 13.93 19.62 -9.73
N ALA A 64 14.79 18.67 -9.36
CA ALA A 64 16.04 18.91 -8.67
C ALA A 64 17.24 18.62 -9.56
N PRO A 65 18.01 19.65 -10.01
CA PRO A 65 19.16 19.47 -10.91
C PRO A 65 20.19 18.46 -10.38
N SER A 66 20.44 18.44 -9.06
CA SER A 66 21.37 17.50 -8.44
C SER A 66 20.94 16.05 -8.56
N ARG A 67 19.63 15.76 -8.43
CA ARG A 67 19.06 14.42 -8.60
C ARG A 67 19.13 13.99 -10.06
N ILE A 68 18.76 14.88 -10.97
CA ILE A 68 18.82 14.66 -12.42
C ILE A 68 20.27 14.30 -12.84
N ALA A 69 21.23 15.08 -12.37
CA ALA A 69 22.66 14.81 -12.62
C ALA A 69 23.12 13.47 -12.00
N GLN A 70 22.67 13.14 -10.79
CA GLN A 70 22.98 11.87 -10.13
C GLN A 70 22.43 10.68 -10.93
N ILE A 71 21.17 10.72 -11.37
CA ILE A 71 20.58 9.67 -12.20
C ILE A 71 21.32 9.53 -13.53
N ALA A 72 21.63 10.63 -14.21
CA ALA A 72 22.41 10.60 -15.46
C ALA A 72 23.82 9.98 -15.27
N ALA A 73 24.46 10.27 -14.14
CA ALA A 73 25.75 9.67 -13.80
C ALA A 73 25.64 8.16 -13.54
N ILE A 74 24.60 7.74 -12.80
CA ILE A 74 24.33 6.32 -12.54
C ILE A 74 24.05 5.59 -13.86
N CYS A 75 23.20 6.12 -14.74
CA CYS A 75 22.91 5.53 -16.05
C CYS A 75 24.18 5.22 -16.86
N ARG A 76 25.11 6.19 -16.91
CA ARG A 76 26.39 6.02 -17.64
C ARG A 76 27.32 5.03 -16.96
N ARG A 77 27.49 5.14 -15.64
CA ARG A 77 28.42 4.29 -14.86
C ARG A 77 27.98 2.84 -14.88
N GLU A 78 26.69 2.59 -14.63
CA GLU A 78 26.13 1.24 -14.53
C GLU A 78 25.68 0.69 -15.90
N ARG A 79 25.72 1.50 -16.97
CA ARG A 79 25.26 1.14 -18.32
C ARG A 79 23.84 0.57 -18.31
N LEU A 80 22.91 1.33 -17.73
CA LEU A 80 21.53 0.89 -17.55
C LEU A 80 20.82 0.72 -18.89
N ASP A 81 20.09 -0.39 -19.02
CA ASP A 81 19.19 -0.68 -20.13
C ASP A 81 17.81 -0.04 -19.94
N LEU A 82 17.35 0.06 -18.69
CA LEU A 82 16.01 0.52 -18.32
C LEU A 82 15.99 1.15 -16.93
N ILE A 83 15.13 2.16 -16.74
CA ILE A 83 14.71 2.61 -15.42
C ILE A 83 13.24 2.27 -15.21
N HIS A 84 12.92 1.66 -14.07
CA HIS A 84 11.56 1.44 -13.60
C HIS A 84 11.29 2.31 -12.37
N ALA A 85 10.58 3.39 -12.56
CA ALA A 85 10.19 4.34 -11.52
C ALA A 85 8.83 4.00 -10.92
N TYR A 86 8.62 4.34 -9.66
CA TYR A 86 7.34 4.21 -8.98
C TYR A 86 6.83 5.58 -8.57
N GLU A 87 5.61 5.91 -8.96
CA GLU A 87 4.94 7.18 -8.75
C GLU A 87 5.58 8.37 -9.52
N TRP A 88 4.92 9.54 -9.47
CA TRP A 88 5.31 10.71 -10.25
C TRP A 88 6.68 11.31 -9.90
N PRO A 89 7.11 11.37 -8.60
CA PRO A 89 8.37 12.04 -8.29
C PRO A 89 9.59 11.28 -8.83
N PRO A 90 9.74 9.94 -8.62
CA PRO A 90 10.77 9.15 -9.29
C PRO A 90 10.67 9.16 -10.82
N CYS A 91 9.44 9.09 -11.35
CA CYS A 91 9.21 9.14 -12.79
C CYS A 91 9.76 10.44 -13.40
N LEU A 92 9.46 11.58 -12.78
CA LEU A 92 9.91 12.88 -13.26
C LEU A 92 11.45 13.02 -13.18
N ASP A 93 12.05 12.65 -12.05
CA ASP A 93 13.51 12.67 -11.87
C ASP A 93 14.22 11.82 -12.94
N ALA A 94 13.70 10.60 -13.22
CA ALA A 94 14.23 9.70 -14.24
C ALA A 94 13.97 10.18 -15.67
N TYR A 95 12.81 10.80 -15.92
CA TYR A 95 12.48 11.37 -17.22
C TYR A 95 13.51 12.42 -17.67
N PHE A 96 13.88 13.33 -16.77
CA PHE A 96 14.91 14.34 -17.05
C PHE A 96 16.32 13.75 -17.10
N GLY A 97 16.69 12.94 -16.11
CA GLY A 97 18.07 12.46 -15.94
C GLY A 97 18.45 11.34 -16.90
N ALA A 98 17.51 10.56 -17.34
CA ALA A 98 17.76 9.39 -18.17
C ALA A 98 17.10 9.47 -19.54
N SER A 99 15.78 9.57 -19.62
CA SER A 99 15.07 9.46 -20.89
C SER A 99 15.32 10.65 -21.81
N LEU A 100 15.19 11.87 -21.30
CA LEU A 100 15.37 13.08 -22.09
C LEU A 100 16.87 13.31 -22.44
N ALA A 101 17.77 13.13 -21.46
CA ALA A 101 19.17 13.42 -21.62
C ALA A 101 19.97 12.30 -22.30
N LEU A 102 19.65 11.04 -22.04
CA LEU A 102 20.45 9.87 -22.44
C LEU A 102 19.69 8.86 -23.30
N ARG A 103 18.39 9.07 -23.52
CA ARG A 103 17.50 8.15 -24.22
C ARG A 103 17.42 6.74 -23.59
N VAL A 104 17.67 6.64 -22.28
CA VAL A 104 17.44 5.40 -21.54
C VAL A 104 15.94 5.18 -21.42
N PRO A 105 15.41 4.02 -21.78
CA PRO A 105 14.00 3.67 -21.61
C PRO A 105 13.53 3.83 -20.18
N LEU A 106 12.31 4.36 -20.01
CA LEU A 106 11.68 4.58 -18.71
C LEU A 106 10.31 3.91 -18.69
N LEU A 107 10.02 3.21 -17.62
CA LEU A 107 8.71 2.68 -17.28
C LEU A 107 8.29 3.29 -15.93
N CYS A 108 7.01 3.59 -15.75
CA CYS A 108 6.50 4.08 -14.47
C CYS A 108 5.36 3.18 -13.98
N THR A 109 5.47 2.67 -12.75
CA THR A 109 4.35 2.05 -12.05
C THR A 109 3.67 3.08 -11.16
N VAL A 110 2.34 3.14 -11.22
CA VAL A 110 1.49 3.99 -10.39
C VAL A 110 0.53 3.11 -9.62
N LEU A 111 0.70 3.07 -8.29
CA LEU A 111 -0.14 2.32 -7.35
C LEU A 111 -1.03 3.25 -6.50
N SER A 112 -0.86 4.56 -6.63
CA SER A 112 -1.76 5.56 -6.05
C SER A 112 -3.11 5.57 -6.79
N MET A 113 -4.13 6.17 -6.16
CA MET A 113 -5.52 6.16 -6.65
C MET A 113 -5.76 7.00 -7.91
N GLN A 114 -4.72 7.65 -8.44
CA GLN A 114 -4.77 8.42 -9.69
C GLN A 114 -3.38 8.63 -10.29
N VAL A 115 -3.33 8.81 -11.61
CA VAL A 115 -2.12 9.26 -12.29
C VAL A 115 -2.01 10.77 -12.16
N MET A 116 -0.96 11.21 -11.46
CA MET A 116 -0.70 12.64 -11.29
C MET A 116 -0.29 13.30 -12.61
N PRO A 117 -0.74 14.53 -12.90
CA PRO A 117 -0.46 15.22 -14.17
C PRO A 117 1.03 15.52 -14.40
N GLN A 118 1.88 15.37 -13.39
CA GLN A 118 3.32 15.47 -13.51
C GLN A 118 3.97 14.27 -14.22
N VAL A 119 3.26 13.16 -14.39
CA VAL A 119 3.74 12.03 -15.19
C VAL A 119 3.61 12.35 -16.67
N PRO A 120 4.72 12.41 -17.44
CA PRO A 120 4.64 12.75 -18.87
C PRO A 120 3.83 11.71 -19.64
N ALA A 121 2.94 12.16 -20.55
CA ALA A 121 2.02 11.29 -21.28
C ALA A 121 2.72 10.32 -22.25
N SER A 122 3.99 10.55 -22.55
CA SER A 122 4.83 9.65 -23.37
C SER A 122 5.50 8.52 -22.58
N VAL A 123 5.39 8.53 -21.24
CA VAL A 123 5.97 7.47 -20.39
C VAL A 123 5.01 6.26 -20.37
N PRO A 124 5.49 5.06 -20.69
CA PRO A 124 4.74 3.83 -20.52
C PRO A 124 4.39 3.60 -19.04
N LEU A 125 3.18 3.09 -18.77
CA LEU A 125 2.67 2.91 -17.41
C LEU A 125 2.31 1.47 -17.09
N ILE A 126 2.55 1.10 -15.82
CA ILE A 126 1.88 -0.03 -15.16
C ILE A 126 0.93 0.57 -14.10
N MET A 127 -0.35 0.17 -14.16
CA MET A 127 -1.38 0.57 -13.21
C MET A 127 -1.75 -0.59 -12.31
N GLY A 128 -2.07 -0.30 -11.04
CA GLY A 128 -2.37 -1.33 -10.03
C GLY A 128 -3.78 -1.91 -10.13
N THR A 129 -4.71 -1.30 -10.90
CA THR A 129 -6.08 -1.79 -11.06
C THR A 129 -6.59 -1.59 -12.47
N ALA A 130 -7.62 -2.36 -12.86
CA ALA A 130 -8.22 -2.29 -14.19
C ALA A 130 -8.90 -0.92 -14.46
N ASP A 131 -9.64 -0.39 -13.47
CA ASP A 131 -10.35 0.89 -13.59
C ASP A 131 -9.36 2.06 -13.75
N LEU A 132 -8.28 2.08 -12.95
CA LEU A 132 -7.22 3.08 -13.09
C LEU A 132 -6.47 2.95 -14.42
N GLY A 133 -6.25 1.73 -14.90
CA GLY A 133 -5.65 1.47 -16.22
C GLY A 133 -6.52 2.01 -17.35
N ALA A 134 -7.84 1.82 -17.26
CA ALA A 134 -8.78 2.35 -18.25
C ALA A 134 -8.79 3.90 -18.26
N GLU A 135 -8.73 4.52 -17.08
CA GLU A 135 -8.65 5.98 -16.98
C GLU A 135 -7.30 6.53 -17.50
N ALA A 136 -6.20 5.88 -17.16
CA ALA A 136 -4.88 6.26 -17.65
C ALA A 136 -4.79 6.23 -19.19
N ARG A 137 -5.37 5.22 -19.84
CA ARG A 137 -5.39 5.11 -21.33
C ARG A 137 -6.08 6.27 -22.02
N LYS A 138 -7.00 6.98 -21.34
CA LYS A 138 -7.67 8.17 -21.92
C LYS A 138 -6.71 9.37 -22.04
N ARG A 139 -5.68 9.43 -21.21
CA ARG A 139 -4.76 10.58 -21.08
C ARG A 139 -3.36 10.30 -21.58
N HIS A 140 -2.90 9.05 -21.51
CA HIS A 140 -1.55 8.66 -21.91
C HIS A 140 -1.51 8.21 -23.36
N ARG A 141 -0.43 8.58 -24.07
CA ARG A 141 -0.15 8.20 -25.45
C ARG A 141 0.72 6.95 -25.57
N ALA A 142 1.44 6.65 -24.50
CA ALA A 142 2.23 5.44 -24.40
C ALA A 142 1.37 4.26 -23.91
N ASP A 143 1.93 3.06 -24.00
CA ASP A 143 1.26 1.84 -23.56
C ASP A 143 0.96 1.87 -22.05
N VAL A 144 -0.20 1.35 -21.68
CA VAL A 144 -0.65 1.25 -20.29
C VAL A 144 -1.05 -0.21 -20.03
N TRP A 145 -0.28 -0.86 -19.17
CA TRP A 145 -0.56 -2.21 -18.68
C TRP A 145 -1.22 -2.15 -17.30
N VAL A 146 -1.84 -3.26 -16.90
CA VAL A 146 -2.37 -3.47 -15.56
C VAL A 146 -1.63 -4.63 -14.93
N LEU A 147 -1.02 -4.38 -13.78
CA LEU A 147 -0.41 -5.39 -12.93
C LEU A 147 -0.84 -5.11 -11.50
N GLU A 148 -1.76 -5.92 -11.00
CA GLU A 148 -2.17 -5.83 -9.61
C GLU A 148 -0.97 -6.12 -8.69
N PRO A 149 -0.84 -5.41 -7.54
CA PRO A 149 0.25 -5.65 -6.61
C PRO A 149 0.35 -7.12 -6.23
N PRO A 150 1.45 -7.82 -6.55
CA PRO A 150 1.60 -9.22 -6.21
C PRO A 150 1.93 -9.45 -4.74
N ILE A 151 1.84 -10.71 -4.34
CA ILE A 151 2.24 -11.19 -3.03
C ILE A 151 3.19 -12.40 -3.15
N ASP A 152 4.18 -12.47 -2.29
CA ASP A 152 5.11 -13.60 -2.19
C ASP A 152 4.41 -14.72 -1.41
N VAL A 153 3.67 -15.58 -2.14
CA VAL A 153 2.86 -16.64 -1.55
C VAL A 153 3.68 -17.78 -0.93
N ASP A 154 4.97 -17.82 -1.18
CA ASP A 154 5.88 -18.78 -0.56
C ASP A 154 6.33 -18.27 0.82
N ARG A 155 6.52 -16.97 0.97
CA ARG A 155 6.80 -16.33 2.26
C ARG A 155 5.55 -16.12 3.10
N ASP A 156 4.47 -15.67 2.50
CA ASP A 156 3.18 -15.46 3.14
C ASP A 156 2.31 -16.70 2.94
N ASN A 157 2.40 -17.68 3.86
CA ASN A 157 1.76 -18.99 3.72
C ASN A 157 1.09 -19.44 5.03
N PRO A 158 0.19 -20.45 4.97
CA PRO A 158 -0.57 -20.91 6.14
C PRO A 158 0.26 -21.64 7.22
N GLU A 159 1.52 -22.02 6.93
CA GLU A 159 2.39 -22.73 7.87
C GLU A 159 2.96 -21.80 8.95
N ILE A 160 2.82 -20.49 8.77
CA ILE A 160 3.30 -19.49 9.73
C ILE A 160 2.53 -19.63 11.04
N SER A 161 3.27 -19.69 12.15
CA SER A 161 2.68 -19.80 13.49
C SER A 161 2.27 -18.43 14.03
N GLY A 162 1.04 -18.30 14.50
CA GLY A 162 0.54 -17.12 15.24
C GLY A 162 0.64 -17.26 16.77
N ARG A 163 1.20 -18.36 17.29
CA ARG A 163 1.17 -18.65 18.75
C ARG A 163 1.93 -17.62 19.58
N GLU A 164 3.12 -17.22 19.12
CA GLU A 164 3.94 -16.23 19.83
C GLU A 164 3.24 -14.88 19.90
N PHE A 165 2.60 -14.46 18.80
CA PHE A 165 1.83 -13.23 18.75
C PHE A 165 0.64 -13.26 19.72
N ARG A 166 -0.15 -14.36 19.75
CA ARG A 166 -1.25 -14.52 20.71
C ARG A 166 -0.74 -14.48 22.15
N SER A 167 0.36 -15.14 22.45
CA SER A 167 0.98 -15.14 23.79
C SER A 167 1.47 -13.75 24.18
N ALA A 168 2.21 -13.07 23.34
CA ALA A 168 2.75 -11.73 23.60
C ALA A 168 1.64 -10.69 23.87
N HIS A 169 0.51 -10.84 23.21
CA HIS A 169 -0.65 -9.95 23.35
C HIS A 169 -1.74 -10.48 24.28
N ARG A 170 -1.46 -11.51 25.07
CA ARG A 170 -2.38 -12.10 26.06
C ARG A 170 -3.76 -12.43 25.48
N VAL A 171 -3.78 -13.00 24.26
CA VAL A 171 -5.01 -13.45 23.61
C VAL A 171 -5.31 -14.86 24.12
N ALA A 172 -6.44 -15.03 24.80
CA ALA A 172 -6.87 -16.33 25.28
C ALA A 172 -7.36 -17.22 24.12
N ASN A 173 -7.44 -18.53 24.35
CA ASN A 173 -7.88 -19.47 23.31
C ASN A 173 -9.35 -19.27 22.91
N GLU A 174 -10.15 -18.81 23.86
CA GLU A 174 -11.58 -18.50 23.67
C GLU A 174 -11.85 -17.10 23.10
N ASP A 175 -10.83 -16.25 22.98
CA ASP A 175 -10.96 -14.93 22.39
C ASP A 175 -10.97 -15.02 20.85
N PHE A 176 -12.00 -14.46 20.23
CA PHE A 176 -12.04 -14.24 18.79
C PHE A 176 -11.14 -13.07 18.44
N LEU A 177 -10.01 -13.36 17.83
CA LEU A 177 -8.98 -12.36 17.51
C LEU A 177 -9.18 -11.75 16.12
N ILE A 178 -9.42 -10.45 16.10
CA ILE A 178 -9.42 -9.63 14.89
C ILE A 178 -8.07 -8.89 14.81
N VAL A 179 -7.43 -8.94 13.66
CA VAL A 179 -6.18 -8.22 13.42
C VAL A 179 -6.34 -7.24 12.27
N SER A 180 -5.77 -6.04 12.44
CA SER A 180 -5.61 -5.08 11.35
C SER A 180 -4.17 -4.62 11.28
N VAL A 181 -3.51 -4.88 10.15
CA VAL A 181 -2.14 -4.42 9.90
C VAL A 181 -2.19 -3.25 8.93
N SER A 182 -1.83 -2.06 9.40
CA SER A 182 -1.94 -0.84 8.61
C SER A 182 -1.06 0.28 9.15
N ARG A 183 -0.65 1.21 8.29
CA ARG A 183 -0.18 2.50 8.80
C ARG A 183 -1.34 3.18 9.55
N LEU A 184 -1.07 3.72 10.72
CA LEU A 184 -2.05 4.49 11.49
C LEU A 184 -2.09 5.94 10.97
N ALA A 185 -2.47 6.09 9.71
CA ALA A 185 -2.47 7.36 8.98
C ALA A 185 -3.86 8.00 8.96
N LEU A 186 -3.90 9.33 8.81
CA LEU A 186 -5.16 10.07 8.72
C LEU A 186 -5.85 9.85 7.37
N ASP A 187 -5.05 9.81 6.30
CA ASP A 187 -5.51 9.59 4.94
C ASP A 187 -5.79 8.10 4.68
N LEU A 188 -6.85 7.80 3.98
CA LEU A 188 -7.29 6.46 3.55
C LEU A 188 -7.54 5.43 4.68
N LYS A 189 -6.98 5.61 5.88
CA LYS A 189 -6.92 4.58 6.92
C LYS A 189 -7.77 4.87 8.14
N LEU A 190 -7.84 6.14 8.57
CA LEU A 190 -8.45 6.49 9.84
C LEU A 190 -9.91 6.05 9.96
N ASP A 191 -10.71 6.24 8.91
CA ASP A 191 -12.11 5.82 8.87
C ASP A 191 -12.26 4.32 9.16
N ALA A 192 -11.49 3.49 8.47
CA ALA A 192 -11.52 2.04 8.66
C ALA A 192 -11.04 1.61 10.06
N LEU A 193 -9.99 2.27 10.60
CA LEU A 193 -9.44 1.97 11.92
C LEU A 193 -10.43 2.33 13.04
N VAL A 194 -11.03 3.51 12.97
CA VAL A 194 -12.07 3.95 13.91
C VAL A 194 -13.26 3.00 13.86
N ARG A 195 -13.74 2.67 12.67
CA ARG A 195 -14.84 1.73 12.47
C ARG A 195 -14.56 0.34 13.05
N GLY A 196 -13.32 -0.14 12.89
CA GLY A 196 -12.87 -1.40 13.48
C GLY A 196 -12.96 -1.39 15.00
N ILE A 197 -12.51 -0.31 15.66
CA ILE A 197 -12.62 -0.15 17.11
C ILE A 197 -14.07 -0.11 17.55
N ASP A 198 -14.92 0.66 16.87
CA ASP A 198 -16.35 0.79 17.23
C ASP A 198 -17.14 -0.49 17.01
N ALA A 199 -16.81 -1.25 15.95
CA ALA A 199 -17.44 -2.54 15.72
C ALA A 199 -17.11 -3.53 16.84
N VAL A 200 -15.86 -3.55 17.27
CA VAL A 200 -15.44 -4.44 18.36
C VAL A 200 -15.99 -3.99 19.71
N ASP A 201 -16.14 -2.68 19.95
CA ASP A 201 -16.84 -2.14 21.12
C ASP A 201 -18.28 -2.68 21.23
N GLN A 202 -19.04 -2.64 20.11
CA GLN A 202 -20.40 -3.20 20.10
C GLN A 202 -20.43 -4.73 20.32
N LEU A 203 -19.51 -5.45 19.68
CA LEU A 203 -19.45 -6.91 19.79
C LEU A 203 -18.98 -7.38 21.17
N ALA A 204 -18.10 -6.63 21.82
CA ALA A 204 -17.50 -7.00 23.12
C ALA A 204 -18.49 -7.09 24.26
N SER A 205 -19.69 -6.50 24.13
CA SER A 205 -20.78 -6.63 25.09
C SER A 205 -21.46 -8.02 25.06
N ARG A 206 -21.31 -8.76 23.97
CA ARG A 206 -22.00 -10.05 23.74
C ARG A 206 -21.02 -11.21 23.48
N HIS A 207 -19.82 -10.90 23.02
CA HIS A 207 -18.82 -11.89 22.59
C HIS A 207 -17.45 -11.63 23.19
N ARG A 208 -16.65 -12.66 23.30
CA ARG A 208 -15.24 -12.55 23.67
C ARG A 208 -14.41 -12.21 22.44
N VAL A 209 -14.44 -10.96 22.03
CA VAL A 209 -13.67 -10.43 20.89
C VAL A 209 -12.52 -9.58 21.36
N LYS A 210 -11.44 -9.57 20.59
CA LYS A 210 -10.28 -8.69 20.77
C LYS A 210 -9.81 -8.19 19.40
N LEU A 211 -9.53 -6.87 19.30
CA LEU A 211 -8.93 -6.24 18.13
C LEU A 211 -7.48 -5.86 18.44
N ILE A 212 -6.56 -6.24 17.56
CA ILE A 212 -5.17 -5.77 17.63
C ILE A 212 -4.85 -5.00 16.36
N LEU A 213 -4.48 -3.72 16.54
CA LEU A 213 -3.99 -2.84 15.49
C LEU A 213 -2.46 -2.91 15.45
N VAL A 214 -1.91 -3.42 14.35
CA VAL A 214 -0.46 -3.52 14.13
C VAL A 214 -0.03 -2.45 13.16
N GLY A 215 0.82 -1.55 13.61
CA GLY A 215 1.33 -0.43 12.82
C GLY A 215 1.58 0.81 13.67
N ASP A 216 2.05 1.86 13.00
CA ASP A 216 2.30 3.16 13.60
C ASP A 216 1.94 4.29 12.63
N GLY A 217 1.83 5.52 13.14
CA GLY A 217 1.55 6.69 12.33
C GLY A 217 0.90 7.85 13.09
N SER A 218 0.56 8.89 12.34
CA SER A 218 0.07 10.17 12.90
C SER A 218 -1.26 10.07 13.66
N ALA A 219 -2.03 9.01 13.47
CA ALA A 219 -3.30 8.77 14.16
C ALA A 219 -3.15 7.93 15.45
N ARG A 220 -1.93 7.43 15.78
CA ARG A 220 -1.71 6.52 16.89
C ARG A 220 -2.32 7.00 18.20
N ASP A 221 -2.01 8.22 18.61
CA ASP A 221 -2.45 8.76 19.91
C ASP A 221 -3.98 8.86 19.98
N ALA A 222 -4.64 9.25 18.88
CA ALA A 222 -6.09 9.34 18.83
C ALA A 222 -6.75 7.97 18.93
N LEU A 223 -6.21 6.98 18.20
CA LEU A 223 -6.68 5.60 18.24
C LEU A 223 -6.41 4.94 19.61
N GLN A 224 -5.28 5.27 20.26
CA GLN A 224 -4.98 4.78 21.61
C GLN A 224 -5.98 5.33 22.64
N CYS A 225 -6.27 6.64 22.61
CA CYS A 225 -7.30 7.22 23.50
C CYS A 225 -8.65 6.51 23.32
N ARG A 226 -9.06 6.26 22.05
CA ARG A 226 -10.32 5.57 21.76
C ARG A 226 -10.30 4.11 22.24
N ALA A 227 -9.19 3.40 22.04
CA ALA A 227 -9.00 2.04 22.55
C ALA A 227 -9.08 1.98 24.09
N ASP A 228 -8.44 2.93 24.78
CA ASP A 228 -8.46 3.03 26.25
C ASP A 228 -9.88 3.27 26.78
N ASP A 229 -10.69 4.07 26.07
CA ASP A 229 -12.09 4.31 26.41
C ASP A 229 -12.95 3.04 26.24
N VAL A 230 -12.74 2.30 25.18
CA VAL A 230 -13.41 0.99 24.95
C VAL A 230 -12.99 0.02 26.05
N ASN A 231 -11.69 -0.13 26.29
CA ASN A 231 -11.17 -1.05 27.32
C ASN A 231 -11.71 -0.74 28.70
N ARG A 232 -11.83 0.55 29.06
CA ARG A 232 -12.39 0.99 30.33
C ARG A 232 -13.86 0.64 30.47
N ARG A 233 -14.67 0.80 29.39
CA ARG A 233 -16.09 0.43 29.39
C ARG A 233 -16.31 -1.07 29.63
N HIS A 234 -15.44 -1.90 29.06
CA HIS A 234 -15.57 -3.36 29.18
C HIS A 234 -14.78 -3.97 30.34
N GLY A 235 -13.98 -3.18 31.10
CA GLY A 235 -13.16 -3.67 32.20
C GLY A 235 -12.09 -4.69 31.80
N ARG A 236 -11.77 -4.79 30.51
CA ARG A 236 -10.76 -5.69 29.92
C ARG A 236 -10.14 -5.09 28.68
N GLU A 237 -9.00 -5.62 28.25
CA GLU A 237 -8.38 -5.19 27.00
C GLU A 237 -9.09 -5.81 25.79
N VAL A 238 -9.99 -5.03 25.19
CA VAL A 238 -10.73 -5.37 23.97
C VAL A 238 -10.01 -4.90 22.73
N VAL A 239 -9.32 -3.76 22.83
CA VAL A 239 -8.54 -3.18 21.73
C VAL A 239 -7.12 -2.93 22.20
N ALA A 240 -6.13 -3.37 21.43
CA ALA A 240 -4.71 -3.13 21.68
C ALA A 240 -4.04 -2.55 20.42
N LEU A 241 -3.06 -1.67 20.63
CA LEU A 241 -2.16 -1.15 19.60
C LEU A 241 -0.78 -1.78 19.80
N ALA A 242 -0.40 -2.71 18.91
CA ALA A 242 0.85 -3.47 19.00
C ALA A 242 2.11 -2.64 18.63
N GLY A 243 1.93 -1.51 17.92
CA GLY A 243 3.03 -0.76 17.34
C GLY A 243 3.44 -1.25 15.96
N ALA A 244 4.49 -0.64 15.39
CA ALA A 244 5.02 -1.05 14.09
C ALA A 244 5.73 -2.40 14.20
N ASP A 245 5.40 -3.29 13.26
CA ASP A 245 6.07 -4.58 13.11
C ASP A 245 6.62 -4.67 11.67
N PRO A 246 7.93 -4.80 11.50
CA PRO A 246 8.55 -4.97 10.18
C PRO A 246 8.15 -6.29 9.49
N ASP A 247 7.82 -7.32 10.27
CA ASP A 247 7.38 -8.62 9.77
C ASP A 247 6.08 -9.09 10.44
N PRO A 248 4.93 -8.53 10.06
CA PRO A 248 3.65 -8.79 10.73
C PRO A 248 3.01 -10.14 10.37
N ARG A 249 3.75 -11.08 9.79
CA ARG A 249 3.21 -12.39 9.36
C ARG A 249 2.62 -13.18 10.50
N SER A 250 3.27 -13.16 11.68
CA SER A 250 2.76 -13.81 12.89
C SER A 250 1.45 -13.21 13.37
N ALA A 251 1.25 -11.89 13.19
CA ALA A 251 0.00 -11.21 13.53
C ALA A 251 -1.15 -11.70 12.63
N TYR A 252 -0.92 -11.76 11.31
CA TYR A 252 -1.93 -12.34 10.40
C TYR A 252 -2.23 -13.79 10.76
N ALA A 253 -1.19 -14.60 10.98
CA ALA A 253 -1.34 -16.01 11.30
C ALA A 253 -2.05 -16.26 12.64
N ALA A 254 -2.01 -15.33 13.57
CA ALA A 254 -2.72 -15.39 14.85
C ALA A 254 -4.21 -15.13 14.73
N ALA A 255 -4.64 -14.39 13.70
CA ALA A 255 -6.00 -13.88 13.58
C ALA A 255 -7.04 -14.96 13.29
N ASP A 256 -8.21 -14.85 13.88
CA ASP A 256 -9.42 -15.56 13.48
C ASP A 256 -10.09 -14.86 12.30
N LEU A 257 -9.93 -13.53 12.21
CA LEU A 257 -10.39 -12.67 11.13
C LEU A 257 -9.41 -11.50 10.93
N VAL A 258 -9.18 -11.13 9.69
CA VAL A 258 -8.41 -9.92 9.35
C VAL A 258 -9.35 -8.86 8.76
N ILE A 259 -9.21 -7.62 9.22
CA ILE A 259 -9.81 -6.45 8.59
C ILE A 259 -8.69 -5.60 7.98
N ALA A 260 -8.70 -5.42 6.66
CA ALA A 260 -7.54 -4.82 5.97
C ALA A 260 -7.93 -4.20 4.63
N MET A 261 -6.95 -3.52 3.99
CA MET A 261 -7.06 -3.01 2.62
C MET A 261 -5.70 -3.08 1.91
N GLY A 262 -5.72 -3.10 0.57
CA GLY A 262 -4.53 -3.12 -0.28
C GLY A 262 -3.67 -4.36 -0.07
N SER A 263 -2.35 -4.21 -0.02
CA SER A 263 -1.41 -5.34 0.14
C SER A 263 -1.57 -6.09 1.46
N SER A 264 -2.04 -5.43 2.52
CA SER A 264 -2.36 -6.07 3.79
C SER A 264 -3.49 -7.09 3.65
N ALA A 265 -4.52 -6.78 2.83
CA ALA A 265 -5.60 -7.70 2.50
C ALA A 265 -5.07 -8.94 1.74
N LEU A 266 -4.22 -8.74 0.75
CA LEU A 266 -3.61 -9.85 -0.01
C LEU A 266 -2.76 -10.76 0.88
N ARG A 267 -2.01 -10.21 1.85
CA ARG A 267 -1.24 -11.01 2.81
C ARG A 267 -2.12 -11.86 3.72
N ALA A 268 -3.23 -11.30 4.21
CA ALA A 268 -4.20 -12.05 5.00
C ALA A 268 -4.72 -13.27 4.24
N LEU A 269 -5.12 -13.06 2.97
CA LEU A 269 -5.58 -14.15 2.10
C LEU A 269 -4.46 -15.16 1.81
N ALA A 270 -3.23 -14.69 1.58
CA ALA A 270 -2.07 -15.55 1.33
C ALA A 270 -1.75 -16.46 2.53
N ILE A 271 -1.95 -15.98 3.75
CA ILE A 271 -1.79 -16.76 4.99
C ILE A 271 -3.03 -17.64 5.28
N GLY A 272 -4.06 -17.55 4.44
CA GLY A 272 -5.27 -18.37 4.57
C GLY A 272 -6.23 -17.87 5.66
N ARG A 273 -6.28 -16.57 5.94
CA ARG A 273 -7.19 -16.00 6.91
C ARG A 273 -8.42 -15.40 6.24
N PRO A 274 -9.62 -15.55 6.83
CA PRO A 274 -10.80 -14.84 6.36
C PRO A 274 -10.55 -13.33 6.44
N LEU A 275 -11.10 -12.59 5.46
CA LEU A 275 -10.81 -11.18 5.27
C LEU A 275 -12.10 -10.38 5.09
N ILE A 276 -12.23 -9.28 5.81
CA ILE A 276 -13.15 -8.20 5.47
C ILE A 276 -12.31 -7.04 4.93
N VAL A 277 -12.55 -6.70 3.65
CA VAL A 277 -11.88 -5.56 3.01
C VAL A 277 -12.52 -4.27 3.51
N GLN A 278 -11.66 -3.36 3.95
CA GLN A 278 -12.05 -2.03 4.40
C GLN A 278 -11.74 -0.98 3.34
N GLY A 279 -12.38 0.18 3.47
CA GLY A 279 -12.15 1.34 2.63
C GLY A 279 -12.59 2.61 3.33
N GLU A 280 -12.84 3.66 2.57
CA GLU A 280 -13.35 4.94 3.09
C GLU A 280 -14.88 5.03 2.98
N GLN A 281 -15.44 6.04 3.65
CA GLN A 281 -16.88 6.32 3.65
C GLN A 281 -17.72 5.08 4.02
N ALA A 282 -17.31 4.40 5.08
CA ALA A 282 -17.93 3.20 5.62
C ALA A 282 -17.90 1.96 4.70
N PHE A 283 -17.02 1.91 3.70
CA PHE A 283 -16.86 0.70 2.89
C PHE A 283 -16.35 -0.46 3.75
N SER A 284 -17.07 -1.57 3.70
CA SER A 284 -16.71 -2.84 4.36
C SER A 284 -17.33 -3.97 3.57
N GLU A 285 -16.54 -4.96 3.14
CA GLU A 285 -17.05 -6.10 2.36
C GLU A 285 -16.27 -7.37 2.71
N LEU A 286 -17.02 -8.44 3.05
CA LEU A 286 -16.45 -9.78 3.25
C LEU A 286 -15.89 -10.30 1.93
N PHE A 287 -14.65 -10.78 1.96
CA PHE A 287 -14.04 -11.41 0.79
C PHE A 287 -14.52 -12.85 0.64
N GLU A 288 -15.35 -13.07 -0.35
CA GLU A 288 -15.91 -14.37 -0.71
C GLU A 288 -16.16 -14.46 -2.23
N GLN A 289 -16.65 -15.60 -2.71
CA GLN A 289 -16.83 -15.83 -4.14
C GLN A 289 -17.72 -14.78 -4.81
N ASN A 290 -18.75 -14.30 -4.15
CA ASN A 290 -19.70 -13.34 -4.69
C ASN A 290 -19.17 -11.90 -4.73
N SER A 291 -18.15 -11.59 -3.91
CA SER A 291 -17.57 -10.25 -3.82
C SER A 291 -16.24 -10.09 -4.57
N CYS A 292 -15.60 -11.18 -4.99
CA CYS A 292 -14.25 -11.12 -5.53
C CYS A 292 -14.12 -10.25 -6.82
N GLU A 293 -15.16 -10.15 -7.65
CA GLU A 293 -15.15 -9.33 -8.86
C GLU A 293 -15.00 -7.83 -8.55
N ILE A 294 -15.55 -7.36 -7.43
CA ILE A 294 -15.40 -5.96 -6.99
C ILE A 294 -13.91 -5.65 -6.83
N PHE A 295 -13.18 -6.55 -6.15
CA PHE A 295 -11.77 -6.36 -5.83
C PHE A 295 -10.84 -6.55 -7.03
N LEU A 296 -11.25 -7.34 -8.02
CA LEU A 296 -10.52 -7.46 -9.29
C LEU A 296 -10.58 -6.19 -10.12
N ARG A 297 -11.68 -5.45 -10.03
CA ARG A 297 -11.87 -4.24 -10.82
C ARG A 297 -11.22 -3.01 -10.16
N GLN A 298 -11.47 -2.81 -8.87
CA GLN A 298 -11.06 -1.59 -8.15
C GLN A 298 -9.87 -1.77 -7.19
N GLY A 299 -9.38 -3.02 -7.02
CA GLY A 299 -8.37 -3.35 -6.01
C GLY A 299 -9.00 -3.69 -4.65
N PHE A 300 -8.15 -4.09 -3.68
CA PHE A 300 -8.58 -4.42 -2.32
C PHE A 300 -8.80 -3.15 -1.48
N TYR A 301 -9.71 -2.34 -1.93
CA TYR A 301 -10.09 -1.05 -1.36
C TYR A 301 -11.47 -0.70 -1.89
N GLY A 302 -12.21 0.18 -1.22
CA GLY A 302 -13.48 0.67 -1.73
C GLY A 302 -13.92 1.98 -1.12
N LEU A 303 -14.90 2.60 -1.79
CA LEU A 303 -15.65 3.74 -1.30
C LEU A 303 -17.10 3.33 -1.19
N ALA A 304 -17.76 3.63 -0.07
CA ALA A 304 -19.20 3.45 0.08
C ALA A 304 -19.95 4.79 -0.01
N ASP A 305 -21.22 4.74 0.29
CA ASP A 305 -22.15 5.88 0.21
C ASP A 305 -22.12 6.84 1.43
N GLY A 306 -21.19 6.57 2.37
CA GLY A 306 -20.97 7.43 3.52
C GLY A 306 -21.92 7.21 4.71
N ALA A 307 -22.66 6.10 4.77
CA ALA A 307 -23.42 5.75 5.98
C ALA A 307 -22.44 5.59 7.17
N PRO A 308 -22.39 6.52 8.13
CA PRO A 308 -21.41 6.47 9.20
C PRO A 308 -21.70 5.33 10.17
N GLY A 309 -20.65 4.83 10.81
CA GLY A 309 -20.77 3.88 11.91
C GLY A 309 -20.32 2.45 11.58
N PRO A 310 -20.29 1.60 12.61
CA PRO A 310 -19.75 0.25 12.55
C PRO A 310 -20.73 -0.83 12.12
N ASN A 311 -22.04 -0.55 12.00
CA ASN A 311 -23.09 -1.56 11.92
C ASN A 311 -22.91 -2.56 10.76
N ARG A 312 -22.48 -2.09 9.58
CA ARG A 312 -22.21 -2.98 8.46
C ARG A 312 -21.08 -3.96 8.79
N LEU A 313 -20.00 -3.46 9.39
CA LEU A 313 -18.85 -4.27 9.79
C LEU A 313 -19.24 -5.26 10.89
N VAL A 314 -20.04 -4.84 11.88
CA VAL A 314 -20.59 -5.72 12.93
C VAL A 314 -21.37 -6.87 12.30
N GLY A 315 -22.30 -6.57 11.38
CA GLY A 315 -23.10 -7.58 10.69
C GLY A 315 -22.29 -8.58 9.85
N GLN A 316 -21.08 -8.18 9.41
CA GLN A 316 -20.17 -9.08 8.70
C GLN A 316 -19.27 -9.90 9.63
N ILE A 317 -18.89 -9.36 10.79
CA ILE A 317 -18.04 -10.05 11.78
C ILE A 317 -18.86 -11.07 12.59
N GLU A 318 -20.02 -10.67 13.11
CA GLU A 318 -20.76 -11.44 14.10
C GLU A 318 -21.08 -12.88 13.66
N PRO A 319 -21.51 -13.15 12.40
CA PRO A 319 -21.74 -14.52 11.95
C PRO A 319 -20.49 -15.40 11.90
N LEU A 320 -19.32 -14.80 11.86
CA LEU A 320 -18.04 -15.53 11.79
C LEU A 320 -17.49 -15.92 13.17
N ILE A 321 -18.00 -15.32 14.27
CA ILE A 321 -17.49 -15.58 15.62
C ILE A 321 -17.69 -17.04 16.00
N ASP A 322 -18.90 -17.55 15.82
CA ASP A 322 -19.30 -18.89 16.26
C ASP A 322 -19.24 -19.94 15.12
N ASP A 323 -18.71 -19.56 13.94
CA ASP A 323 -18.61 -20.47 12.78
C ASP A 323 -17.16 -20.67 12.32
N PRO A 324 -16.39 -21.54 12.99
CA PRO A 324 -15.01 -21.85 12.60
C PRO A 324 -14.93 -22.57 11.24
N ALA A 325 -15.98 -23.30 10.85
CA ALA A 325 -16.01 -23.99 9.55
C ALA A 325 -16.08 -22.97 8.40
N ARG A 326 -16.93 -21.97 8.53
CA ARG A 326 -17.04 -20.87 7.56
C ARG A 326 -15.73 -20.06 7.47
N ARG A 327 -15.08 -19.78 8.61
CA ARG A 327 -13.77 -19.11 8.61
C ARG A 327 -12.72 -19.91 7.84
N LEU A 328 -12.68 -21.23 8.03
CA LEU A 328 -11.76 -22.10 7.32
C LEU A 328 -12.03 -22.10 5.81
N GLU A 329 -13.29 -22.24 5.41
CA GLU A 329 -13.72 -22.18 4.01
C GLU A 329 -13.29 -20.86 3.32
N LEU A 330 -13.58 -19.72 3.96
CA LEU A 330 -13.19 -18.39 3.45
C LEU A 330 -11.67 -18.23 3.35
N GLY A 331 -10.93 -18.72 4.34
CA GLY A 331 -9.47 -18.70 4.32
C GLY A 331 -8.88 -19.54 3.19
N GLN A 332 -9.41 -20.75 2.97
CA GLN A 332 -8.98 -21.63 1.87
C GLN A 332 -9.32 -21.03 0.50
N PHE A 333 -10.53 -20.52 0.32
CA PHE A 333 -10.92 -19.79 -0.89
C PHE A 333 -10.00 -18.61 -1.17
N GLY A 334 -9.73 -17.77 -0.16
CA GLY A 334 -8.87 -16.61 -0.28
C GLY A 334 -7.43 -16.98 -0.67
N ARG A 335 -6.88 -18.01 -0.03
CA ARG A 335 -5.53 -18.54 -0.35
C ARG A 335 -5.44 -19.04 -1.79
N GLU A 336 -6.40 -19.81 -2.23
CA GLU A 336 -6.44 -20.34 -3.59
C GLU A 336 -6.54 -19.20 -4.62
N PHE A 337 -7.43 -18.24 -4.37
CA PHE A 337 -7.61 -17.08 -5.22
C PHE A 337 -6.32 -16.26 -5.39
N VAL A 338 -5.67 -15.93 -4.26
CA VAL A 338 -4.43 -15.12 -4.29
C VAL A 338 -3.28 -15.89 -4.93
N SER A 339 -3.13 -17.17 -4.63
CA SER A 339 -2.07 -18.00 -5.20
C SER A 339 -2.19 -18.14 -6.72
N LYS A 340 -3.41 -18.21 -7.24
CA LYS A 340 -3.64 -18.32 -8.69
C LYS A 340 -3.44 -16.99 -9.42
N ARG A 341 -3.78 -15.85 -8.80
CA ARG A 341 -3.85 -14.57 -9.50
C ARG A 341 -2.74 -13.60 -9.13
N PHE A 342 -2.39 -13.51 -7.85
CA PHE A 342 -1.50 -12.48 -7.32
C PHE A 342 -0.10 -12.99 -6.94
N ALA A 343 0.24 -14.23 -7.30
CA ALA A 343 1.55 -14.78 -7.00
C ALA A 343 2.68 -13.95 -7.63
N LEU A 344 3.71 -13.65 -6.82
CA LEU A 344 4.86 -12.84 -7.22
C LEU A 344 5.54 -13.35 -8.49
N GLN A 345 5.71 -14.67 -8.62
CA GLN A 345 6.38 -15.26 -9.78
C GLN A 345 5.67 -14.93 -11.11
N ARG A 346 4.34 -15.00 -11.12
CA ARG A 346 3.52 -14.63 -12.28
C ARG A 346 3.67 -13.14 -12.63
N ALA A 347 3.69 -12.29 -11.60
CA ALA A 347 3.85 -10.86 -11.79
C ALA A 347 5.24 -10.50 -12.32
N VAL A 348 6.28 -11.22 -11.87
CA VAL A 348 7.66 -11.09 -12.39
C VAL A 348 7.72 -11.44 -13.88
N ASP A 349 7.11 -12.55 -14.29
CA ASP A 349 7.10 -12.95 -15.71
C ASP A 349 6.40 -11.89 -16.57
N PHE A 350 5.24 -11.40 -16.11
CA PHE A 350 4.53 -10.32 -16.79
C PHE A 350 5.36 -9.03 -16.86
N GLN A 351 6.01 -8.63 -15.76
CA GLN A 351 6.86 -7.43 -15.73
C GLN A 351 8.05 -7.55 -16.70
N LEU A 352 8.64 -8.73 -16.83
CA LEU A 352 9.72 -8.97 -17.80
C LEU A 352 9.22 -8.82 -19.25
N ASP A 353 8.00 -9.25 -19.56
CA ASP A 353 7.42 -9.03 -20.88
C ASP A 353 7.10 -7.56 -21.16
N VAL A 354 6.66 -6.82 -20.14
CA VAL A 354 6.53 -5.35 -20.21
C VAL A 354 7.89 -4.70 -20.48
N TYR A 355 8.95 -5.10 -19.77
CA TYR A 355 10.30 -4.58 -20.02
C TYR A 355 10.77 -4.82 -21.46
N LYS A 356 10.55 -6.02 -22.01
CA LYS A 356 10.84 -6.31 -23.42
C LYS A 356 10.07 -5.40 -24.36
N SER A 357 8.81 -5.12 -24.07
CA SER A 357 7.98 -4.22 -24.88
C SER A 357 8.49 -2.77 -24.84
N VAL A 358 8.83 -2.27 -23.64
CA VAL A 358 9.39 -0.92 -23.45
C VAL A 358 10.75 -0.76 -24.17
N LEU A 359 11.60 -1.80 -24.14
CA LEU A 359 12.91 -1.78 -24.82
C LEU A 359 12.80 -1.79 -26.34
N ARG A 360 11.74 -2.36 -26.91
CA ARG A 360 11.49 -2.36 -28.36
C ARG A 360 10.95 -1.02 -28.86
N ALA A 361 10.25 -0.29 -27.99
CA ALA A 361 9.73 1.03 -28.31
C ALA A 361 10.85 2.07 -28.31
N SER A 362 10.85 2.98 -29.28
CA SER A 362 11.78 4.11 -29.24
C SER A 362 11.41 5.05 -28.10
N PRO A 363 12.38 5.51 -27.27
CA PRO A 363 12.11 6.49 -26.23
C PRO A 363 11.47 7.75 -26.83
N ALA A 364 10.23 8.04 -26.43
CA ALA A 364 9.44 9.15 -26.97
C ALA A 364 9.51 10.44 -26.12
N ALA A 365 10.58 10.60 -25.35
CA ALA A 365 10.73 11.78 -24.49
C ALA A 365 10.72 13.09 -25.29
N ARG A 366 9.87 14.04 -24.86
CA ARG A 366 9.63 15.33 -25.52
C ARG A 366 9.94 16.49 -24.60
N ILE A 367 10.66 17.49 -25.11
CA ILE A 367 11.01 18.70 -24.35
C ILE A 367 9.74 19.43 -23.89
N SER A 368 8.70 19.51 -24.72
CA SER A 368 7.43 20.15 -24.35
C SER A 368 6.75 19.49 -23.14
N GLU A 369 6.77 18.17 -23.06
CA GLU A 369 6.24 17.42 -21.91
C GLU A 369 7.12 17.62 -20.66
N ALA A 370 8.44 17.65 -20.83
CA ALA A 370 9.37 17.96 -19.76
C ALA A 370 9.09 19.33 -19.13
N VAL A 371 8.93 20.36 -19.95
CA VAL A 371 8.60 21.71 -19.48
C VAL A 371 7.25 21.73 -18.75
N CYS A 372 6.21 21.13 -19.34
CA CYS A 372 4.89 21.07 -18.72
C CYS A 372 4.96 20.34 -17.36
N ALA A 373 5.59 19.17 -17.29
CA ALA A 373 5.72 18.39 -16.06
C ALA A 373 6.55 19.13 -14.98
N ALA A 374 7.60 19.87 -15.39
CA ALA A 374 8.38 20.70 -14.48
C ALA A 374 7.55 21.84 -13.88
N CYS A 375 6.77 22.54 -14.70
CA CYS A 375 5.87 23.62 -14.23
C CYS A 375 4.82 23.05 -13.25
N LEU A 376 4.22 21.92 -13.55
CA LEU A 376 3.25 21.25 -12.68
C LEU A 376 3.90 20.79 -11.37
N ALA A 377 5.11 20.25 -11.40
CA ALA A 377 5.83 19.87 -10.19
C ALA A 377 6.18 21.11 -9.34
N ALA A 378 6.67 22.18 -9.95
CA ALA A 378 6.96 23.42 -9.25
C ALA A 378 5.71 24.03 -8.61
N SER A 379 4.55 23.98 -9.27
CA SER A 379 3.29 24.48 -8.69
C SER A 379 2.86 23.71 -7.44
N VAL A 380 3.04 22.39 -7.41
CA VAL A 380 2.79 21.56 -6.22
C VAL A 380 3.74 21.92 -5.09
N GLU A 381 5.04 22.09 -5.40
CA GLU A 381 6.02 22.47 -4.39
C GLU A 381 5.74 23.87 -3.79
N ILE A 382 5.33 24.82 -4.62
CA ILE A 382 4.91 26.15 -4.15
C ILE A 382 3.68 26.02 -3.24
N ALA A 383 2.66 25.25 -3.65
CA ALA A 383 1.46 25.03 -2.84
C ALA A 383 1.81 24.37 -1.49
N ASN A 384 2.67 23.34 -1.48
CA ASN A 384 3.10 22.64 -0.28
C ASN A 384 3.91 23.55 0.67
N HIS A 385 4.58 24.58 0.17
CA HIS A 385 5.35 25.52 0.98
C HIS A 385 4.56 26.76 1.40
N ASN A 386 3.32 26.93 0.91
CA ASN A 386 2.46 28.05 1.29
C ASN A 386 2.10 27.98 2.79
N PRO A 387 2.46 29.00 3.59
CA PRO A 387 2.23 28.99 5.04
C PRO A 387 0.74 28.98 5.41
N PHE A 388 -0.13 29.59 4.62
CA PHE A 388 -1.58 29.57 4.83
C PHE A 388 -2.16 28.16 4.60
N GLN A 389 -1.70 27.47 3.55
CA GLN A 389 -2.09 26.09 3.28
C GLN A 389 -1.63 25.16 4.40
N LYS A 390 -0.37 25.30 4.83
CA LYS A 390 0.17 24.53 5.97
C LYS A 390 -0.62 24.72 7.25
N ARG A 391 -1.00 25.97 7.55
CA ARG A 391 -1.82 26.28 8.73
C ARG A 391 -3.20 25.63 8.62
N ARG A 392 -3.88 25.81 7.48
CA ARG A 392 -5.19 25.20 7.23
C ARG A 392 -5.15 23.67 7.36
N ASN A 393 -4.15 23.03 6.76
CA ASN A 393 -3.99 21.58 6.84
C ASN A 393 -3.74 21.11 8.27
N ARG A 394 -2.94 21.85 9.07
CA ARG A 394 -2.72 21.53 10.49
C ARG A 394 -4.00 21.66 11.32
N GLU A 395 -4.80 22.67 11.07
CA GLU A 395 -6.08 22.87 11.77
C GLU A 395 -7.06 21.75 11.41
N LEU A 396 -7.16 21.40 10.13
CA LEU A 396 -7.97 20.26 9.67
C LEU A 396 -7.52 18.94 10.32
N GLN A 397 -6.22 18.66 10.34
CA GLN A 397 -5.68 17.47 11.01
C GLN A 397 -6.03 17.43 12.50
N LYS A 398 -5.94 18.57 13.21
CA LYS A 398 -6.33 18.64 14.61
C LYS A 398 -7.83 18.34 14.82
N THR A 399 -8.68 18.88 13.97
CA THR A 399 -10.13 18.62 14.02
C THR A 399 -10.45 17.15 13.81
N ILE A 400 -9.83 16.51 12.80
CA ILE A 400 -10.00 15.09 12.49
C ILE A 400 -9.52 14.20 13.66
N LEU A 401 -8.33 14.52 14.23
CA LEU A 401 -7.81 13.79 15.38
C LEU A 401 -8.67 13.98 16.63
N SER A 402 -9.25 15.16 16.82
CA SER A 402 -10.19 15.42 17.91
C SER A 402 -11.46 14.58 17.79
N ALA A 403 -12.07 14.54 16.60
CA ALA A 403 -13.24 13.73 16.31
C ALA A 403 -12.95 12.22 16.51
N ALA A 404 -11.80 11.75 16.04
CA ALA A 404 -11.39 10.36 16.24
C ALA A 404 -11.22 9.98 17.73
N ARG A 405 -10.85 10.95 18.59
CA ARG A 405 -10.73 10.76 20.04
C ARG A 405 -12.08 10.75 20.75
N SER A 406 -12.97 11.69 20.41
CA SER A 406 -14.22 11.95 21.13
C SER A 406 -15.35 10.97 20.83
N GLY A 407 -15.15 10.02 19.94
CA GLY A 407 -16.21 9.11 19.53
C GLY A 407 -17.06 9.64 18.37
N GLU A 408 -16.81 10.87 17.93
CA GLU A 408 -17.43 11.42 16.76
C GLU A 408 -16.83 10.79 15.48
N TRP A 409 -17.63 10.75 14.40
CA TRP A 409 -17.14 10.26 13.14
C TRP A 409 -16.24 11.31 12.48
N PRO A 410 -14.98 10.98 12.13
CA PRO A 410 -14.10 11.96 11.50
C PRO A 410 -14.68 12.40 10.15
N PRO A 411 -14.66 13.71 9.83
CA PRO A 411 -15.11 14.19 8.54
C PRO A 411 -14.23 13.60 7.42
N PRO A 412 -14.79 13.34 6.22
CA PRO A 412 -14.02 12.86 5.09
C PRO A 412 -12.91 13.85 4.72
N LEU A 413 -11.71 13.36 4.48
CA LEU A 413 -10.63 14.17 3.91
C LEU A 413 -10.93 14.41 2.44
N ILE A 414 -11.43 15.60 2.12
CA ILE A 414 -11.55 16.09 0.74
C ILE A 414 -10.21 16.78 0.42
N PHE A 415 -9.34 16.09 -0.34
CA PHE A 415 -8.10 16.64 -0.88
C PHE A 415 -8.30 17.26 -2.27
#